data_8c82c2d94041ecba2303cec57bbac582
#
_entry.id   8c82c2d94041ecba2303cec57bbac582
#
_cell.length_a   1.000
_cell.length_b   1.000
_cell.length_c   1.000
_cell.angle_alpha   90.00
_cell.angle_beta   90.00
_cell.angle_gamma   90.00
#
_symmetry.space_group_name_H-M   'P 1'
#
loop_
_entity.id
_entity.type
_entity.pdbx_description
1 polymer ?
#
loop_
_entity_poly.entity_id
_entity_poly.type
_entity_poly.pdbx_seq_one_letter_code
_entity_poly.pdbx_strand_id
1 'polypeptide(L)'
;MKTFSKNDLQHFLPNFETFVGIDSDGCVFDTMEIKQKDFFHPAIIRQWHLEKIEPQVRAVAEFTYLYSVYRGLNRFLGLCKVFELLHEWPDAADRASLPDPSDLRAFCDSGLSLDNQTLQQEAQRTGSKLLAEVYHWSTTLNQEIDQKMPDPPVFQGAEAAIKKISTHSDAIVISQTQAVALLKDWYRDNLARYVRVIAGPEMGSKIDHFTLAAVDRYPASSILMIGDAPGDLATAQAIGCHFYPILPGQEVQSWECFLDEAYPRFLSQDFTPTYQEELIHAFMQRLPEYPPWRTATSKKDIGERG
;
A
#
# COMPACT_ATOMS: atom_id res chain seq x y z
N MET A 1 15.69 13.27 -15.97
CA MET A 1 15.03 12.00 -15.61
C MET A 1 14.23 11.50 -16.81
N LYS A 2 14.31 10.20 -17.12
CA LYS A 2 13.42 9.57 -18.12
C LYS A 2 12.02 9.48 -17.48
N THR A 3 11.00 9.89 -18.21
CA THR A 3 9.60 9.69 -17.85
C THR A 3 9.08 8.45 -18.57
N PHE A 4 8.11 7.78 -17.98
CA PHE A 4 7.49 6.59 -18.54
C PHE A 4 6.00 6.84 -18.79
N SER A 5 5.43 6.07 -19.69
CA SER A 5 4.04 6.16 -20.08
C SER A 5 3.41 4.76 -20.21
N LYS A 6 2.09 4.70 -20.32
CA LYS A 6 1.37 3.44 -20.57
C LYS A 6 1.88 2.72 -21.83
N ASN A 7 2.35 3.50 -22.81
CA ASN A 7 2.93 2.95 -24.05
C ASN A 7 4.21 2.14 -23.81
N ASP A 8 5.02 2.50 -22.79
CA ASP A 8 6.22 1.73 -22.45
C ASP A 8 5.88 0.35 -21.89
N LEU A 9 4.72 0.20 -21.21
CA LEU A 9 4.20 -1.10 -20.77
C LEU A 9 3.62 -1.90 -21.96
N GLN A 10 2.84 -1.25 -22.83
CA GLN A 10 2.20 -1.89 -23.98
C GLN A 10 3.21 -2.46 -24.98
N HIS A 11 4.33 -1.77 -25.19
CA HIS A 11 5.41 -2.16 -26.11
C HIS A 11 6.61 -2.79 -25.38
N PHE A 12 6.37 -3.36 -24.20
CA PHE A 12 7.40 -4.05 -23.44
C PHE A 12 7.89 -5.30 -24.19
N LEU A 13 9.19 -5.39 -24.38
CA LEU A 13 9.82 -6.56 -25.05
C LEU A 13 10.66 -7.32 -24.04
N PRO A 14 10.46 -8.64 -23.88
CA PRO A 14 11.26 -9.48 -23.00
C PRO A 14 12.74 -9.47 -23.36
N ASN A 15 13.60 -9.31 -22.35
CA ASN A 15 15.06 -9.53 -22.45
C ASN A 15 15.48 -10.81 -21.72
N PHE A 16 14.65 -11.25 -20.75
CA PHE A 16 14.88 -12.42 -19.91
C PHE A 16 13.66 -13.36 -19.96
N GLU A 17 13.80 -14.55 -19.42
CA GLU A 17 12.73 -15.55 -19.32
C GLU A 17 11.80 -15.32 -18.12
N THR A 18 12.18 -14.43 -17.19
CA THR A 18 11.45 -14.14 -15.98
C THR A 18 11.16 -12.64 -15.85
N PHE A 19 10.07 -12.32 -15.17
CA PHE A 19 9.58 -10.97 -14.95
C PHE A 19 9.28 -10.71 -13.48
N VAL A 20 9.69 -9.54 -12.97
CA VAL A 20 9.46 -9.13 -11.58
C VAL A 20 8.77 -7.75 -11.52
N GLY A 21 7.59 -7.70 -10.91
CA GLY A 21 6.94 -6.45 -10.52
C GLY A 21 7.29 -6.12 -9.07
N ILE A 22 7.75 -4.90 -8.81
CA ILE A 22 8.23 -4.48 -7.50
C ILE A 22 7.38 -3.30 -7.02
N ASP A 23 6.72 -3.42 -5.86
CA ASP A 23 6.11 -2.26 -5.23
C ASP A 23 7.17 -1.34 -4.64
N SER A 24 6.82 -0.09 -4.33
CA SER A 24 7.76 0.97 -3.95
C SER A 24 7.66 1.34 -2.49
N ASP A 25 6.50 1.90 -2.09
CA ASP A 25 6.28 2.46 -0.75
C ASP A 25 6.08 1.35 0.29
N GLY A 26 6.91 1.32 1.35
CA GLY A 26 6.86 0.26 2.36
C GLY A 26 7.49 -1.06 1.92
N CYS A 27 7.86 -1.16 0.64
CA CYS A 27 8.54 -2.30 0.04
C CYS A 27 10.04 -2.01 -0.18
N VAL A 28 10.37 -1.03 -1.01
CA VAL A 28 11.75 -0.59 -1.30
C VAL A 28 12.18 0.57 -0.41
N PHE A 29 11.29 1.51 -0.16
CA PHE A 29 11.54 2.72 0.62
C PHE A 29 10.71 2.71 1.91
N ASP A 30 11.31 3.21 3.01
CA ASP A 30 10.63 3.42 4.29
C ASP A 30 9.74 4.68 4.24
N THR A 31 8.78 4.67 3.33
CA THR A 31 7.83 5.78 3.15
C THR A 31 6.60 5.63 4.01
N MET A 32 6.16 4.39 4.28
CA MET A 32 4.89 4.14 4.97
C MET A 32 4.93 4.61 6.42
N GLU A 33 5.97 4.24 7.17
CA GLU A 33 6.14 4.66 8.56
C GLU A 33 6.20 6.19 8.68
N ILE A 34 7.04 6.83 7.87
CA ILE A 34 7.22 8.29 7.89
C ILE A 34 5.91 9.00 7.51
N LYS A 35 5.27 8.61 6.39
CA LYS A 35 4.01 9.22 5.96
C LYS A 35 2.93 9.11 7.04
N GLN A 36 2.77 7.93 7.63
CA GLN A 36 1.69 7.71 8.60
C GLN A 36 1.97 8.41 9.93
N LYS A 37 3.11 8.16 10.55
CA LYS A 37 3.38 8.64 11.92
C LYS A 37 3.62 10.14 11.99
N ASP A 38 4.28 10.73 10.99
CA ASP A 38 4.69 12.13 11.02
C ASP A 38 3.73 13.07 10.29
N PHE A 39 2.88 12.55 9.38
CA PHE A 39 1.97 13.37 8.59
C PHE A 39 0.50 12.98 8.77
N PHE A 40 0.09 11.73 8.45
CA PHE A 40 -1.32 11.33 8.49
C PHE A 40 -1.93 11.42 9.88
N HIS A 41 -1.29 10.79 10.89
CA HIS A 41 -1.82 10.79 12.25
C HIS A 41 -1.94 12.20 12.82
N PRO A 42 -0.92 13.07 12.77
CA PRO A 42 -1.05 14.45 13.22
C PRO A 42 -2.09 15.25 12.44
N ALA A 43 -2.21 15.01 11.13
CA ALA A 43 -3.21 15.71 10.30
C ALA A 43 -4.65 15.32 10.68
N ILE A 44 -4.91 14.04 10.99
CA ILE A 44 -6.22 13.59 11.49
C ILE A 44 -6.53 14.25 12.83
N ILE A 45 -5.58 14.25 13.77
CA ILE A 45 -5.76 14.84 15.09
C ILE A 45 -6.12 16.34 14.98
N ARG A 46 -5.36 17.10 14.19
CA ARG A 46 -5.58 18.54 14.00
C ARG A 46 -6.90 18.85 13.31
N GLN A 47 -7.21 18.12 12.22
CA GLN A 47 -8.39 18.39 11.40
C GLN A 47 -9.70 18.24 12.18
N TRP A 48 -9.79 17.24 13.04
CA TRP A 48 -11.02 16.94 13.80
C TRP A 48 -10.91 17.25 15.30
N HIS A 49 -9.87 17.99 15.74
CA HIS A 49 -9.67 18.43 17.13
C HIS A 49 -9.69 17.28 18.14
N LEU A 50 -8.94 16.21 17.82
CA LEU A 50 -8.89 14.97 18.59
C LEU A 50 -7.74 14.91 19.59
N GLU A 51 -7.13 16.03 19.98
CA GLU A 51 -5.95 16.10 20.87
C GLU A 51 -6.21 15.40 22.21
N LYS A 52 -7.45 15.43 22.72
CA LYS A 52 -7.82 14.77 23.99
C LYS A 52 -7.73 13.25 23.95
N ILE A 53 -7.75 12.68 22.77
CA ILE A 53 -7.67 11.24 22.51
C ILE A 53 -6.54 10.90 21.53
N GLU A 54 -5.51 11.75 21.45
CA GLU A 54 -4.37 11.55 20.55
C GLU A 54 -3.76 10.15 20.62
N PRO A 55 -3.52 9.54 21.81
CA PRO A 55 -2.98 8.18 21.87
C PRO A 55 -3.86 7.14 21.19
N GLN A 56 -5.19 7.26 21.33
CA GLN A 56 -6.16 6.36 20.69
C GLN A 56 -6.17 6.58 19.18
N VAL A 57 -6.18 7.83 18.70
CA VAL A 57 -6.12 8.14 17.26
C VAL A 57 -4.86 7.56 16.64
N ARG A 58 -3.69 7.74 17.27
CA ARG A 58 -2.43 7.18 16.78
C ARG A 58 -2.45 5.65 16.75
N ALA A 59 -2.93 5.00 17.79
CA ALA A 59 -3.02 3.54 17.83
C ALA A 59 -3.96 2.98 16.75
N VAL A 60 -5.13 3.62 16.56
CA VAL A 60 -6.10 3.22 15.53
C VAL A 60 -5.54 3.46 14.12
N ALA A 61 -4.93 4.61 13.89
CA ALA A 61 -4.37 4.94 12.59
C ALA A 61 -3.15 4.05 12.25
N GLU A 62 -2.27 3.78 13.22
CA GLU A 62 -1.15 2.85 13.07
C GLU A 62 -1.64 1.44 12.72
N PHE A 63 -2.62 0.92 13.45
CA PHE A 63 -3.26 -0.35 13.12
C PHE A 63 -3.82 -0.35 11.70
N THR A 64 -4.63 0.67 11.35
CA THR A 64 -5.33 0.72 10.07
C THR A 64 -4.37 0.83 8.89
N TYR A 65 -3.41 1.75 8.95
CA TYR A 65 -2.59 2.05 7.78
C TYR A 65 -1.29 1.24 7.69
N LEU A 66 -0.77 0.71 8.82
CA LEU A 66 0.54 0.06 8.85
C LEU A 66 0.48 -1.44 9.15
N TYR A 67 -0.32 -1.86 10.13
CA TYR A 67 -0.21 -3.20 10.70
C TYR A 67 -1.53 -3.97 10.77
N SER A 68 -2.33 -3.92 9.71
CA SER A 68 -3.57 -4.69 9.58
C SER A 68 -3.85 -5.08 8.13
N VAL A 69 -4.89 -5.88 7.93
CA VAL A 69 -5.42 -6.21 6.59
C VAL A 69 -5.84 -4.98 5.76
N TYR A 70 -5.90 -3.81 6.39
CA TYR A 70 -6.22 -2.53 5.75
C TYR A 70 -4.99 -1.78 5.22
N ARG A 71 -3.76 -2.30 5.42
CA ARG A 71 -2.53 -1.72 4.88
C ARG A 71 -2.63 -1.53 3.37
N GLY A 72 -2.22 -0.38 2.88
CA GLY A 72 -2.25 -0.05 1.45
C GLY A 72 -3.62 0.34 0.89
N LEU A 73 -4.66 0.45 1.74
CA LEU A 73 -5.95 0.99 1.30
C LEU A 73 -5.83 2.44 0.82
N ASN A 74 -6.76 2.81 -0.08
CA ASN A 74 -6.99 4.22 -0.40
C ASN A 74 -7.20 5.03 0.88
N ARG A 75 -6.62 6.25 0.95
CA ARG A 75 -6.65 7.10 2.15
C ARG A 75 -8.04 7.40 2.69
N PHE A 76 -9.05 7.47 1.82
CA PHE A 76 -10.45 7.74 2.23
C PHE A 76 -11.07 6.51 2.88
N LEU A 77 -10.84 5.32 2.32
CA LEU A 77 -11.24 4.06 2.94
C LEU A 77 -10.55 3.86 4.30
N GLY A 78 -9.24 4.14 4.37
CA GLY A 78 -8.49 4.06 5.61
C GLY A 78 -9.00 5.05 6.66
N LEU A 79 -9.27 6.31 6.29
CA LEU A 79 -9.82 7.32 7.19
C LEU A 79 -11.22 6.93 7.71
N CYS A 80 -12.08 6.40 6.84
CA CYS A 80 -13.38 5.88 7.23
C CYS A 80 -13.21 4.79 8.29
N LYS A 81 -12.27 3.86 8.08
CA LYS A 81 -11.96 2.80 9.03
C LYS A 81 -11.40 3.33 10.36
N VAL A 82 -10.57 4.36 10.32
CA VAL A 82 -10.09 5.04 11.54
C VAL A 82 -11.25 5.59 12.35
N PHE A 83 -12.21 6.28 11.74
CA PHE A 83 -13.37 6.80 12.46
C PHE A 83 -14.25 5.68 13.03
N GLU A 84 -14.52 4.61 12.28
CA GLU A 84 -15.25 3.44 12.75
C GLU A 84 -14.60 2.83 13.99
N LEU A 85 -13.29 2.58 13.94
CA LEU A 85 -12.56 1.99 15.06
C LEU A 85 -12.46 2.92 16.28
N LEU A 86 -12.44 4.24 16.09
CA LEU A 86 -12.52 5.20 17.18
C LEU A 86 -13.89 5.18 17.86
N HIS A 87 -14.99 5.00 17.11
CA HIS A 87 -16.33 4.81 17.70
C HIS A 87 -16.44 3.48 18.48
N GLU A 88 -15.68 2.47 18.11
CA GLU A 88 -15.61 1.19 18.83
C GLU A 88 -14.68 1.25 20.07
N TRP A 89 -13.82 2.29 20.17
CA TRP A 89 -12.88 2.40 21.28
C TRP A 89 -13.59 2.84 22.55
N PRO A 90 -13.45 2.07 23.67
CA PRO A 90 -14.05 2.48 24.93
C PRO A 90 -13.63 3.89 25.33
N ASP A 91 -14.57 4.69 25.81
CA ASP A 91 -14.38 6.06 26.31
C ASP A 91 -13.91 7.11 25.29
N ALA A 92 -13.66 6.77 24.03
CA ALA A 92 -13.22 7.74 23.03
C ALA A 92 -14.33 8.75 22.69
N ALA A 93 -15.57 8.27 22.49
CA ALA A 93 -16.74 9.09 22.20
C ALA A 93 -17.14 10.01 23.39
N ASP A 94 -16.85 9.58 24.63
CA ASP A 94 -17.11 10.38 25.83
C ASP A 94 -16.10 11.53 26.00
N ARG A 95 -14.92 11.40 25.42
CA ARG A 95 -13.79 12.33 25.59
C ARG A 95 -13.63 13.32 24.44
N ALA A 96 -14.13 12.98 23.26
CA ALA A 96 -14.03 13.81 22.05
C ALA A 96 -15.27 13.66 21.17
N SER A 97 -15.60 14.73 20.43
CA SER A 97 -16.64 14.67 19.39
C SER A 97 -16.05 13.96 18.16
N LEU A 98 -16.42 12.70 17.96
CA LEU A 98 -15.95 11.91 16.82
C LEU A 98 -16.76 12.24 15.56
N PRO A 99 -16.13 12.33 14.37
CA PRO A 99 -16.85 12.45 13.11
C PRO A 99 -17.72 11.21 12.85
N ASP A 100 -18.94 11.40 12.38
CA ASP A 100 -19.77 10.31 11.86
C ASP A 100 -19.26 9.91 10.46
N PRO A 101 -18.79 8.68 10.24
CA PRO A 101 -18.21 8.26 8.98
C PRO A 101 -19.23 8.01 7.86
N SER A 102 -20.53 8.13 8.10
CA SER A 102 -21.60 7.68 7.19
C SER A 102 -21.49 8.28 5.79
N ASP A 103 -21.31 9.59 5.66
CA ASP A 103 -21.17 10.23 4.34
C ASP A 103 -19.88 9.79 3.63
N LEU A 104 -18.78 9.65 4.37
CA LEU A 104 -17.51 9.18 3.81
C LEU A 104 -17.62 7.72 3.38
N ARG A 105 -18.31 6.87 4.16
CA ARG A 105 -18.58 5.48 3.79
C ARG A 105 -19.42 5.42 2.51
N ALA A 106 -20.50 6.20 2.42
CA ALA A 106 -21.34 6.27 1.24
C ALA A 106 -20.54 6.71 -0.01
N PHE A 107 -19.62 7.66 0.12
CA PHE A 107 -18.71 8.04 -0.96
C PHE A 107 -17.78 6.88 -1.34
N CYS A 108 -17.15 6.22 -0.38
CA CYS A 108 -16.24 5.11 -0.64
C CYS A 108 -16.94 3.93 -1.35
N ASP A 109 -18.20 3.68 -1.04
CA ASP A 109 -19.00 2.55 -1.58
C ASP A 109 -19.74 2.92 -2.88
N SER A 110 -19.64 4.18 -3.34
CA SER A 110 -20.40 4.69 -4.49
C SER A 110 -19.96 4.13 -5.85
N GLY A 111 -18.79 3.49 -5.93
CA GLY A 111 -18.17 3.07 -7.20
C GLY A 111 -17.51 4.22 -7.99
N LEU A 112 -17.52 5.44 -7.46
CA LEU A 112 -16.80 6.57 -8.03
C LEU A 112 -15.28 6.45 -7.82
N SER A 113 -14.50 7.21 -8.58
CA SER A 113 -13.06 7.31 -8.35
C SER A 113 -12.77 7.91 -6.98
N LEU A 114 -11.91 7.25 -6.20
CA LEU A 114 -11.52 7.71 -4.86
C LEU A 114 -10.30 8.63 -4.94
N ASP A 115 -10.51 9.82 -5.49
CA ASP A 115 -9.52 10.90 -5.64
C ASP A 115 -10.07 12.24 -5.13
N ASN A 116 -9.18 13.24 -4.99
CA ASN A 116 -9.55 14.54 -4.46
C ASN A 116 -10.54 15.31 -5.35
N GLN A 117 -10.46 15.16 -6.67
CA GLN A 117 -11.35 15.85 -7.59
C GLN A 117 -12.78 15.34 -7.45
N THR A 118 -12.94 14.02 -7.47
CA THR A 118 -14.23 13.35 -7.32
C THR A 118 -14.82 13.62 -5.93
N LEU A 119 -14.00 13.56 -4.88
CA LEU A 119 -14.43 13.89 -3.52
C LEU A 119 -14.95 15.33 -3.41
N GLN A 120 -14.26 16.30 -4.03
CA GLN A 120 -14.69 17.71 -4.04
C GLN A 120 -16.05 17.88 -4.73
N GLN A 121 -16.23 17.23 -5.89
CA GLN A 121 -17.49 17.27 -6.64
C GLN A 121 -18.64 16.66 -5.80
N GLU A 122 -18.38 15.54 -5.15
CA GLU A 122 -19.36 14.86 -4.31
C GLU A 122 -19.72 15.68 -3.05
N ALA A 123 -18.75 16.31 -2.40
CA ALA A 123 -18.98 17.23 -1.30
C ALA A 123 -19.89 18.40 -1.72
N GLN A 124 -19.65 18.97 -2.90
CA GLN A 124 -20.49 20.06 -3.45
C GLN A 124 -21.89 19.56 -3.82
N ARG A 125 -22.00 18.39 -4.43
CA ARG A 125 -23.27 17.80 -4.85
C ARG A 125 -24.19 17.47 -3.68
N THR A 126 -23.62 16.90 -2.60
CA THR A 126 -24.38 16.45 -1.42
C THR A 126 -24.56 17.53 -0.36
N GLY A 127 -23.71 18.55 -0.34
CA GLY A 127 -23.60 19.52 0.74
C GLY A 127 -23.03 18.93 2.04
N SER A 128 -22.40 17.75 1.99
CA SER A 128 -21.83 17.09 3.16
C SER A 128 -20.66 17.88 3.73
N LYS A 129 -20.79 18.27 5.01
CA LYS A 129 -19.72 18.93 5.74
C LYS A 129 -18.52 18.02 5.93
N LEU A 130 -18.76 16.74 6.23
CA LEU A 130 -17.67 15.77 6.41
C LEU A 130 -16.84 15.60 5.13
N LEU A 131 -17.48 15.43 3.96
CA LEU A 131 -16.74 15.29 2.71
C LEU A 131 -15.90 16.54 2.38
N ALA A 132 -16.42 17.74 2.70
CA ALA A 132 -15.66 18.98 2.55
C ALA A 132 -14.45 19.04 3.50
N GLU A 133 -14.60 18.60 4.75
CA GLU A 133 -13.52 18.49 5.73
C GLU A 133 -12.47 17.45 5.30
N VAL A 134 -12.89 16.30 4.78
CA VAL A 134 -12.00 15.25 4.24
C VAL A 134 -11.22 15.75 3.02
N TYR A 135 -11.87 16.52 2.13
CA TYR A 135 -11.18 17.16 1.00
C TYR A 135 -10.10 18.13 1.49
N HIS A 136 -10.44 18.99 2.45
CA HIS A 136 -9.48 19.93 3.04
C HIS A 136 -8.32 19.20 3.71
N TRP A 137 -8.60 18.20 4.53
CA TRP A 137 -7.58 17.33 5.14
C TRP A 137 -6.65 16.72 4.10
N SER A 138 -7.20 16.11 3.06
CA SER A 138 -6.43 15.40 2.04
C SER A 138 -5.54 16.34 1.22
N THR A 139 -6.03 17.53 0.86
CA THR A 139 -5.26 18.52 0.10
C THR A 139 -4.15 19.17 0.96
N THR A 140 -4.45 19.51 2.21
CA THR A 140 -3.46 20.05 3.15
C THR A 140 -2.37 19.02 3.45
N LEU A 141 -2.75 17.76 3.67
CA LEU A 141 -1.82 16.65 3.88
C LEU A 141 -0.86 16.47 2.71
N ASN A 142 -1.37 16.51 1.46
CA ASN A 142 -0.49 16.46 0.28
C ASN A 142 0.54 17.59 0.28
N GLN A 143 0.10 18.83 0.57
CA GLN A 143 1.01 19.98 0.63
C GLN A 143 2.07 19.83 1.74
N GLU A 144 1.68 19.33 2.91
CA GLU A 144 2.62 19.09 4.00
C GLU A 144 3.65 18.01 3.64
N ILE A 145 3.23 16.91 3.03
CA ILE A 145 4.11 15.84 2.56
C ILE A 145 5.08 16.38 1.52
N ASP A 146 4.58 17.08 0.49
CA ASP A 146 5.41 17.60 -0.60
C ASP A 146 6.48 18.59 -0.11
N GLN A 147 6.17 19.36 0.94
CA GLN A 147 7.05 20.41 1.45
C GLN A 147 8.01 19.95 2.56
N LYS A 148 7.60 18.97 3.38
CA LYS A 148 8.28 18.68 4.64
C LYS A 148 8.73 17.23 4.79
N MET A 149 8.24 16.30 3.96
CA MET A 149 8.64 14.90 4.08
C MET A 149 10.11 14.76 3.77
N PRO A 150 10.91 14.19 4.69
CA PRO A 150 12.29 13.88 4.40
C PRO A 150 12.39 12.86 3.28
N ASP A 151 13.53 12.82 2.60
CA ASP A 151 13.78 11.79 1.61
C ASP A 151 13.78 10.41 2.30
N PRO A 152 12.88 9.48 1.92
CA PRO A 152 12.79 8.19 2.60
C PRO A 152 14.02 7.33 2.30
N PRO A 153 14.59 6.65 3.31
CA PRO A 153 15.71 5.74 3.07
C PRO A 153 15.25 4.49 2.30
N VAL A 154 16.18 3.93 1.54
CA VAL A 154 16.02 2.59 0.94
C VAL A 154 16.22 1.55 2.05
N PHE A 155 15.36 0.55 2.14
CA PHE A 155 15.56 -0.56 3.07
C PHE A 155 16.86 -1.31 2.77
N GLN A 156 17.60 -1.66 3.82
CA GLN A 156 18.81 -2.45 3.69
C GLN A 156 18.51 -3.78 2.97
N GLY A 157 19.33 -4.13 1.98
CA GLY A 157 19.13 -5.32 1.15
C GLY A 157 18.35 -5.07 -0.13
N ALA A 158 17.43 -4.09 -0.18
CA ALA A 158 16.61 -3.83 -1.35
C ALA A 158 17.43 -3.45 -2.59
N GLU A 159 18.41 -2.56 -2.46
CA GLU A 159 19.28 -2.19 -3.60
C GLU A 159 20.02 -3.40 -4.17
N ALA A 160 20.58 -4.24 -3.29
CA ALA A 160 21.31 -5.45 -3.73
C ALA A 160 20.37 -6.44 -4.44
N ALA A 161 19.14 -6.58 -3.95
CA ALA A 161 18.11 -7.41 -4.56
C ALA A 161 17.69 -6.89 -5.94
N ILE A 162 17.38 -5.61 -6.06
CA ILE A 162 16.98 -4.97 -7.32
C ILE A 162 18.10 -5.07 -8.36
N LYS A 163 19.34 -4.84 -7.94
CA LYS A 163 20.51 -5.02 -8.81
C LYS A 163 20.64 -6.47 -9.27
N LYS A 164 20.45 -7.46 -8.40
CA LYS A 164 20.49 -8.89 -8.78
C LYS A 164 19.33 -9.24 -9.72
N ILE A 165 18.12 -8.74 -9.46
CA ILE A 165 16.96 -8.92 -10.35
C ILE A 165 17.29 -8.40 -11.75
N SER A 166 17.85 -7.21 -11.90
CA SER A 166 18.12 -6.58 -13.20
C SER A 166 19.09 -7.34 -14.10
N THR A 167 19.81 -8.32 -13.55
CA THR A 167 20.77 -9.16 -14.30
C THR A 167 20.23 -10.53 -14.70
N HIS A 168 19.02 -10.90 -14.21
CA HIS A 168 18.43 -12.22 -14.48
C HIS A 168 16.94 -12.17 -14.86
N SER A 169 16.29 -11.04 -14.63
CA SER A 169 14.85 -10.85 -14.90
C SER A 169 14.57 -9.47 -15.49
N ASP A 170 13.54 -9.35 -16.27
CA ASP A 170 12.96 -8.06 -16.56
C ASP A 170 12.23 -7.53 -15.33
N ALA A 171 12.45 -6.28 -14.97
CA ALA A 171 11.87 -5.68 -13.78
C ALA A 171 11.16 -4.36 -14.06
N ILE A 172 10.00 -4.16 -13.45
CA ILE A 172 9.30 -2.87 -13.43
C ILE A 172 8.87 -2.51 -12.02
N VAL A 173 8.75 -1.21 -11.75
CA VAL A 173 8.10 -0.71 -10.54
C VAL A 173 6.59 -0.65 -10.78
N ILE A 174 5.81 -1.12 -9.82
CA ILE A 174 4.36 -1.18 -9.86
C ILE A 174 3.80 -0.53 -8.59
N SER A 175 3.30 0.70 -8.66
CA SER A 175 2.86 1.43 -7.48
C SER A 175 1.55 2.19 -7.70
N GLN A 176 0.87 2.49 -6.60
CA GLN A 176 -0.28 3.42 -6.57
C GLN A 176 0.13 4.83 -6.09
N THR A 177 1.42 5.07 -5.93
CA THR A 177 1.98 6.40 -5.69
C THR A 177 2.19 7.12 -7.03
N GLN A 178 1.87 8.42 -7.07
CA GLN A 178 2.00 9.25 -8.28
C GLN A 178 3.41 9.17 -8.88
N ALA A 179 3.48 9.08 -10.21
CA ALA A 179 4.73 8.87 -10.95
C ALA A 179 5.82 9.91 -10.60
N VAL A 180 5.43 11.17 -10.33
CA VAL A 180 6.40 12.23 -9.97
C VAL A 180 7.15 11.90 -8.69
N ALA A 181 6.46 11.42 -7.65
CA ALA A 181 7.10 11.03 -6.39
C ALA A 181 7.95 9.78 -6.55
N LEU A 182 7.44 8.76 -7.26
CA LEU A 182 8.19 7.55 -7.56
C LEU A 182 9.51 7.85 -8.30
N LEU A 183 9.42 8.65 -9.36
CA LEU A 183 10.60 9.01 -10.15
C LEU A 183 11.63 9.76 -9.29
N LYS A 184 11.17 10.70 -8.42
CA LYS A 184 12.06 11.42 -7.51
C LYS A 184 12.86 10.43 -6.67
N ASP A 185 12.22 9.49 -5.97
CA ASP A 185 12.87 8.56 -5.04
C ASP A 185 13.77 7.56 -5.79
N TRP A 186 13.28 6.94 -6.84
CA TRP A 186 14.05 5.95 -7.61
C TRP A 186 15.27 6.54 -8.32
N TYR A 187 15.20 7.80 -8.76
CA TYR A 187 16.36 8.47 -9.37
C TYR A 187 17.33 9.02 -8.34
N ARG A 188 16.85 9.53 -7.19
CA ARG A 188 17.70 10.02 -6.09
C ARG A 188 18.68 8.94 -5.64
N ASP A 189 18.16 7.72 -5.41
CA ASP A 189 18.98 6.60 -4.92
C ASP A 189 19.57 5.76 -6.05
N ASN A 190 19.48 6.25 -7.28
CA ASN A 190 20.10 5.63 -8.45
C ASN A 190 19.58 4.20 -8.76
N LEU A 191 18.38 3.85 -8.28
CA LEU A 191 17.71 2.56 -8.50
C LEU A 191 17.00 2.48 -9.85
N ALA A 192 16.57 3.62 -10.42
CA ALA A 192 15.85 3.69 -11.69
C ALA A 192 16.59 3.01 -12.86
N ARG A 193 17.92 2.90 -12.77
CA ARG A 193 18.75 2.23 -13.80
C ARG A 193 18.60 0.71 -13.85
N TYR A 194 18.05 0.12 -12.79
CA TYR A 194 17.90 -1.33 -12.66
C TYR A 194 16.51 -1.83 -13.05
N VAL A 195 15.58 -0.93 -13.34
CA VAL A 195 14.22 -1.27 -13.78
C VAL A 195 13.92 -0.69 -15.15
N ARG A 196 13.04 -1.34 -15.88
CA ARG A 196 12.75 -0.97 -17.27
C ARG A 196 11.66 0.08 -17.38
N VAL A 197 10.69 0.05 -16.45
CA VAL A 197 9.58 1.01 -16.36
C VAL A 197 9.31 1.29 -14.88
N ILE A 198 8.97 2.54 -14.57
CA ILE A 198 8.43 2.95 -13.28
C ILE A 198 6.98 3.36 -13.54
N ALA A 199 6.04 2.51 -13.10
CA ALA A 199 4.62 2.66 -13.37
C ALA A 199 3.85 3.14 -12.12
N GLY A 200 3.21 4.29 -12.24
CA GLY A 200 2.27 4.86 -11.28
C GLY A 200 0.82 4.71 -11.72
N PRO A 201 -0.15 5.21 -10.92
CA PRO A 201 -1.58 5.10 -11.18
C PRO A 201 -2.02 5.78 -12.47
N GLU A 202 -1.23 6.69 -13.01
CA GLU A 202 -1.49 7.34 -14.30
C GLU A 202 -1.45 6.37 -15.49
N MET A 203 -0.81 5.20 -15.29
CA MET A 203 -0.73 4.12 -16.29
C MET A 203 -1.78 3.02 -16.09
N GLY A 204 -2.57 3.09 -15.01
CA GLY A 204 -3.60 2.12 -14.64
C GLY A 204 -3.41 1.53 -13.25
N SER A 205 -4.17 0.48 -12.95
CA SER A 205 -4.03 -0.30 -11.73
C SER A 205 -2.78 -1.19 -11.75
N LYS A 206 -2.39 -1.76 -10.60
CA LYS A 206 -1.31 -2.76 -10.54
C LYS A 206 -1.57 -3.96 -11.47
N ILE A 207 -2.84 -4.39 -11.59
CA ILE A 207 -3.26 -5.44 -12.52
C ILE A 207 -3.03 -5.01 -13.97
N ASP A 208 -3.39 -3.76 -14.33
CA ASP A 208 -3.15 -3.23 -15.68
C ASP A 208 -1.65 -3.21 -16.02
N HIS A 209 -0.80 -2.85 -15.06
CA HIS A 209 0.66 -2.83 -15.28
C HIS A 209 1.19 -4.21 -15.65
N PHE A 210 0.80 -5.26 -14.89
CA PHE A 210 1.16 -6.64 -15.23
C PHE A 210 0.55 -7.11 -16.55
N THR A 211 -0.73 -6.83 -16.77
CA THR A 211 -1.44 -7.22 -17.99
C THR A 211 -0.74 -6.65 -19.22
N LEU A 212 -0.34 -5.38 -19.16
CA LEU A 212 0.30 -4.71 -20.27
C LEU A 212 1.76 -5.11 -20.50
N ALA A 213 2.51 -5.41 -19.43
CA ALA A 213 3.95 -5.67 -19.53
C ALA A 213 4.33 -7.16 -19.50
N ALA A 214 3.56 -8.02 -18.82
CA ALA A 214 3.98 -9.39 -18.52
C ALA A 214 3.02 -10.48 -19.01
N VAL A 215 1.71 -10.30 -18.84
CA VAL A 215 0.71 -11.29 -19.29
C VAL A 215 0.85 -11.49 -20.80
N ASP A 216 0.74 -12.72 -21.28
CA ASP A 216 0.97 -13.13 -22.66
C ASP A 216 2.43 -13.04 -23.17
N ARG A 217 3.37 -12.56 -22.36
CA ARG A 217 4.81 -12.51 -22.69
C ARG A 217 5.65 -13.48 -21.88
N TYR A 218 5.19 -13.79 -20.65
CA TYR A 218 5.86 -14.72 -19.75
C TYR A 218 4.85 -15.75 -19.24
N PRO A 219 5.26 -17.02 -19.03
CA PRO A 219 4.44 -17.96 -18.28
C PRO A 219 4.15 -17.41 -16.86
N ALA A 220 2.98 -17.69 -16.31
CA ALA A 220 2.61 -17.23 -14.97
C ALA A 220 3.62 -17.67 -13.88
N SER A 221 4.22 -18.89 -14.04
CA SER A 221 5.28 -19.39 -13.17
C SER A 221 6.62 -18.65 -13.31
N SER A 222 6.76 -17.78 -14.30
CA SER A 222 7.94 -16.94 -14.54
C SER A 222 7.67 -15.46 -14.22
N ILE A 223 6.56 -15.16 -13.55
CA ILE A 223 6.19 -13.82 -13.09
C ILE A 223 6.16 -13.79 -11.56
N LEU A 224 6.81 -12.79 -10.96
CA LEU A 224 6.84 -12.59 -9.52
C LEU A 224 6.39 -11.16 -9.17
N MET A 225 5.46 -11.03 -8.23
CA MET A 225 5.12 -9.77 -7.57
C MET A 225 5.81 -9.70 -6.21
N ILE A 226 6.55 -8.61 -5.95
CA ILE A 226 7.12 -8.28 -4.64
C ILE A 226 6.33 -7.10 -4.07
N GLY A 227 5.78 -7.23 -2.86
CA GLY A 227 5.00 -6.17 -2.24
C GLY A 227 4.78 -6.37 -0.74
N ASP A 228 4.25 -5.36 -0.07
CA ASP A 228 4.12 -5.29 1.38
C ASP A 228 2.67 -5.09 1.87
N ALA A 229 1.71 -5.09 0.94
CA ALA A 229 0.30 -4.85 1.24
C ALA A 229 -0.61 -5.99 0.72
N PRO A 230 -1.79 -6.21 1.35
CA PRO A 230 -2.79 -7.17 0.84
C PRO A 230 -3.21 -6.93 -0.61
N GLY A 231 -3.18 -5.67 -1.07
CA GLY A 231 -3.44 -5.31 -2.46
C GLY A 231 -2.43 -5.91 -3.45
N ASP A 232 -1.17 -6.13 -3.03
CA ASP A 232 -0.14 -6.76 -3.84
C ASP A 232 -0.39 -8.26 -3.99
N LEU A 233 -0.73 -8.91 -2.88
CA LEU A 233 -1.15 -10.31 -2.88
C LEU A 233 -2.38 -10.50 -3.78
N ALA A 234 -3.39 -9.65 -3.64
CA ALA A 234 -4.59 -9.72 -4.47
C ALA A 234 -4.27 -9.50 -5.97
N THR A 235 -3.32 -8.62 -6.27
CA THR A 235 -2.82 -8.42 -7.63
C THR A 235 -2.15 -9.69 -8.18
N ALA A 236 -1.23 -10.29 -7.40
CA ALA A 236 -0.56 -11.52 -7.79
C ALA A 236 -1.56 -12.66 -8.03
N GLN A 237 -2.56 -12.80 -7.15
CA GLN A 237 -3.63 -13.79 -7.30
C GLN A 237 -4.48 -13.56 -8.56
N ALA A 238 -4.84 -12.32 -8.85
CA ALA A 238 -5.63 -11.96 -10.05
C ALA A 238 -4.87 -12.26 -11.36
N ILE A 239 -3.56 -12.07 -11.35
CA ILE A 239 -2.67 -12.38 -12.49
C ILE A 239 -2.34 -13.88 -12.55
N GLY A 240 -2.46 -14.60 -11.42
CA GLY A 240 -2.06 -16.02 -11.30
C GLY A 240 -0.54 -16.20 -11.22
N CYS A 241 0.20 -15.18 -10.76
CA CYS A 241 1.65 -15.22 -10.65
C CYS A 241 2.12 -15.48 -9.21
N HIS A 242 3.44 -15.66 -9.05
CA HIS A 242 4.04 -15.78 -7.73
C HIS A 242 3.98 -14.47 -6.95
N PHE A 243 3.90 -14.60 -5.62
CA PHE A 243 3.95 -13.47 -4.67
C PHE A 243 5.06 -13.68 -3.65
N TYR A 244 5.89 -12.65 -3.49
CA TYR A 244 6.87 -12.57 -2.41
C TYR A 244 6.56 -11.37 -1.51
N PRO A 245 6.23 -11.59 -0.23
CA PRO A 245 5.92 -10.50 0.69
C PRO A 245 7.17 -9.86 1.29
N ILE A 246 7.19 -8.55 1.34
CA ILE A 246 8.01 -7.79 2.28
C ILE A 246 7.20 -7.62 3.54
N LEU A 247 7.66 -8.21 4.64
CA LEU A 247 6.91 -8.28 5.89
C LEU A 247 6.96 -6.95 6.63
N PRO A 248 5.83 -6.29 6.92
CA PRO A 248 5.81 -5.05 7.68
C PRO A 248 6.50 -5.18 9.04
N GLY A 249 7.48 -4.28 9.31
CA GLY A 249 8.34 -4.31 10.49
C GLY A 249 9.47 -5.35 10.44
N GLN A 250 9.66 -6.03 9.30
CA GLN A 250 10.76 -6.98 9.03
C GLN A 250 11.28 -6.85 7.59
N GLU A 251 11.28 -5.65 7.05
CA GLU A 251 11.62 -5.39 5.65
C GLU A 251 13.05 -5.83 5.32
N VAL A 252 14.00 -5.54 6.21
CA VAL A 252 15.43 -5.92 6.05
C VAL A 252 15.58 -7.44 5.96
N GLN A 253 14.97 -8.17 6.91
CA GLN A 253 15.01 -9.64 6.92
C GLN A 253 14.30 -10.23 5.69
N SER A 254 13.23 -9.59 5.24
CA SER A 254 12.53 -10.01 4.02
C SER A 254 13.42 -9.88 2.79
N TRP A 255 14.17 -8.79 2.66
CA TRP A 255 15.11 -8.63 1.54
C TRP A 255 16.32 -9.59 1.62
N GLU A 256 16.80 -9.90 2.83
CA GLU A 256 17.84 -10.92 3.03
C GLU A 256 17.34 -12.30 2.59
N CYS A 257 16.17 -12.73 3.10
CA CYS A 257 15.54 -14.00 2.71
C CYS A 257 15.24 -14.06 1.20
N PHE A 258 14.83 -12.94 0.60
CA PHE A 258 14.64 -12.84 -0.85
C PHE A 258 15.92 -13.18 -1.62
N LEU A 259 17.03 -12.56 -1.24
CA LEU A 259 18.33 -12.75 -1.90
C LEU A 259 18.89 -14.16 -1.73
N ASP A 260 18.76 -14.71 -0.53
CA ASP A 260 19.39 -15.96 -0.14
C ASP A 260 18.58 -17.20 -0.56
N GLU A 261 17.25 -17.07 -0.59
CA GLU A 261 16.38 -18.22 -0.83
C GLU A 261 15.31 -18.00 -1.90
N ALA A 262 14.42 -17.01 -1.74
CA ALA A 262 13.22 -16.90 -2.56
C ALA A 262 13.53 -16.63 -4.04
N TYR A 263 14.44 -15.72 -4.33
CA TYR A 263 14.79 -15.40 -5.69
C TYR A 263 15.58 -16.51 -6.40
N PRO A 264 16.57 -17.20 -5.78
CA PRO A 264 17.12 -18.44 -6.31
C PRO A 264 16.08 -19.52 -6.65
N ARG A 265 15.10 -19.75 -5.74
CA ARG A 265 13.99 -20.68 -6.01
C ARG A 265 13.14 -20.26 -7.20
N PHE A 266 12.82 -18.97 -7.31
CA PHE A 266 12.08 -18.43 -8.44
C PHE A 266 12.80 -18.64 -9.77
N LEU A 267 14.10 -18.34 -9.83
CA LEU A 267 14.90 -18.53 -11.03
C LEU A 267 15.05 -20.01 -11.43
N SER A 268 15.13 -20.92 -10.47
CA SER A 268 15.23 -22.36 -10.72
C SER A 268 13.88 -23.07 -10.92
N GLN A 269 12.76 -22.32 -10.93
CA GLN A 269 11.39 -22.86 -11.01
C GLN A 269 11.03 -23.79 -9.80
N ASP A 270 11.68 -23.57 -8.65
CA ASP A 270 11.43 -24.27 -7.38
C ASP A 270 10.64 -23.39 -6.37
N PHE A 271 9.97 -22.36 -6.87
CA PHE A 271 9.06 -21.55 -6.07
C PHE A 271 7.70 -22.27 -5.97
N THR A 272 7.67 -23.32 -5.14
CA THR A 272 6.52 -24.23 -5.06
C THR A 272 5.29 -23.60 -4.43
N PRO A 273 4.07 -24.10 -4.70
CA PRO A 273 2.86 -23.64 -4.03
C PRO A 273 2.95 -23.68 -2.51
N THR A 274 3.53 -24.76 -1.93
CA THR A 274 3.72 -24.91 -0.48
C THR A 274 4.63 -23.81 0.08
N TYR A 275 5.74 -23.53 -0.59
CA TYR A 275 6.65 -22.44 -0.19
C TYR A 275 5.94 -21.09 -0.22
N GLN A 276 5.19 -20.83 -1.27
CA GLN A 276 4.40 -19.59 -1.38
C GLN A 276 3.33 -19.46 -0.31
N GLU A 277 2.63 -20.56 0.03
CA GLU A 277 1.63 -20.60 1.10
C GLU A 277 2.26 -20.28 2.47
N GLU A 278 3.46 -20.76 2.76
CA GLU A 278 4.21 -20.46 3.98
C GLU A 278 4.55 -18.96 4.06
N LEU A 279 5.02 -18.36 2.95
CA LEU A 279 5.29 -16.92 2.87
C LEU A 279 4.03 -16.08 3.07
N ILE A 280 2.94 -16.43 2.40
CA ILE A 280 1.65 -15.73 2.53
C ILE A 280 1.10 -15.88 3.96
N HIS A 281 1.22 -17.06 4.57
CA HIS A 281 0.78 -17.27 5.95
C HIS A 281 1.55 -16.36 6.92
N ALA A 282 2.89 -16.32 6.83
CA ALA A 282 3.72 -15.44 7.64
C ALA A 282 3.37 -13.96 7.45
N PHE A 283 3.07 -13.55 6.21
CA PHE A 283 2.63 -12.20 5.88
C PHE A 283 1.29 -11.86 6.52
N MET A 284 0.28 -12.71 6.36
CA MET A 284 -1.06 -12.48 6.91
C MET A 284 -1.08 -12.51 8.45
N GLN A 285 -0.19 -13.25 9.09
CA GLN A 285 -0.03 -13.18 10.55
C GLN A 285 0.45 -11.82 11.06
N ARG A 286 1.13 -11.03 10.22
CA ARG A 286 1.56 -9.67 10.55
C ARG A 286 0.46 -8.63 10.35
N LEU A 287 -0.61 -8.99 9.67
CA LEU A 287 -1.70 -8.11 9.29
C LEU A 287 -3.03 -8.61 9.87
N PRO A 288 -3.25 -8.50 11.18
CA PRO A 288 -4.49 -8.94 11.83
C PRO A 288 -5.69 -8.15 11.32
N GLU A 289 -6.84 -8.81 11.24
CA GLU A 289 -8.12 -8.21 10.87
C GLU A 289 -8.69 -7.34 11.99
N TYR A 290 -8.45 -7.75 13.24
CA TYR A 290 -9.01 -7.09 14.43
C TYR A 290 -7.91 -6.45 15.27
N PRO A 291 -8.17 -5.22 15.78
CA PRO A 291 -7.19 -4.52 16.60
C PRO A 291 -6.99 -5.20 17.97
N PRO A 292 -5.77 -5.10 18.54
CA PRO A 292 -5.43 -5.81 19.80
C PRO A 292 -6.23 -5.31 21.02
N TRP A 293 -6.79 -4.10 20.98
CA TRP A 293 -7.62 -3.56 22.07
C TRP A 293 -9.07 -4.04 22.03
N ARG A 294 -9.51 -4.73 20.98
CA ARG A 294 -10.81 -5.36 20.89
C ARG A 294 -10.79 -6.59 21.80
N THR A 295 -11.24 -6.45 23.05
CA THR A 295 -11.25 -7.53 24.05
C THR A 295 -12.14 -8.70 23.64
N ALA A 296 -11.83 -9.90 24.12
CA ALA A 296 -12.54 -11.15 23.81
C ALA A 296 -14.05 -11.15 24.17
N THR A 297 -14.53 -10.15 24.88
CA THR A 297 -15.95 -9.97 25.24
C THR A 297 -16.83 -9.66 24.04
N SER A 298 -16.32 -8.99 22.99
CA SER A 298 -17.09 -8.72 21.76
C SER A 298 -17.12 -9.90 20.80
N LYS A 299 -16.34 -10.96 21.02
CA LYS A 299 -16.39 -12.18 20.19
C LYS A 299 -17.63 -13.06 20.44
N LYS A 300 -18.29 -12.93 21.59
CA LYS A 300 -19.50 -13.70 21.92
C LYS A 300 -20.79 -13.13 21.28
N ASP A 301 -20.83 -11.83 21.02
CA ASP A 301 -22.05 -11.19 20.51
C ASP A 301 -22.27 -11.36 19.00
N ILE A 302 -21.28 -11.83 18.26
CA ILE A 302 -21.37 -12.05 16.81
C ILE A 302 -21.76 -13.51 16.47
N GLY A 303 -21.60 -14.44 17.43
CA GLY A 303 -21.86 -15.88 17.23
C GLY A 303 -23.30 -16.35 17.47
N GLU A 304 -24.20 -15.50 17.99
CA GLU A 304 -25.57 -15.92 18.35
C GLU A 304 -26.69 -15.28 17.51
N ARG A 305 -26.37 -14.72 16.35
CA ARG A 305 -27.38 -14.33 15.34
C ARG A 305 -27.10 -15.04 14.02
N GLY A 306 -27.28 -16.35 14.04
CA GLY A 306 -27.36 -17.21 12.89
C GLY A 306 -28.76 -17.78 12.77
#